data_6aa0ba2bffb3891e7fe54b53f6cd0aaf
#
_entry.id   6aa0ba2bffb3891e7fe54b53f6cd0aaf
#
_cell.length_a   1.000
_cell.length_b   1.000
_cell.length_c   1.000
_cell.angle_alpha   90.00
_cell.angle_beta   90.00
_cell.angle_gamma   90.00
#
_symmetry.space_group_name_H-M   'P 1'
#
loop_
_entity.id
_entity.type
_entity.pdbx_description
1 polymer ?
#
loop_
_entity_poly.entity_id
_entity_poly.type
_entity_poly.pdbx_seq_one_letter_code
_entity_poly.pdbx_strand_id
1 'polypeptide(L)'
;MRKPGHGSFVAEQKPEIAQLELYNRLQRAQTMGTYSNRIISLQSIVISDKMRRILHSDSAETIHQLTIVHLEKQRPVQWQQLHVNPLLAPALLKQKFNKVSPDDYLHWVAPATSVEHQLVAASANATQRRELWLAEPQSDVCMQLVERRWVNQQVLSFSVSLLPAHQYRLGVHLLQEFDAP
;
A
#
# COMPACT_ATOMS: atom_id res chain seq x y z
N MET A 1 10.88 -22.89 -60.31
CA MET A 1 11.61 -21.94 -59.45
C MET A 1 10.94 -21.94 -58.06
N ARG A 2 11.59 -22.54 -57.07
CA ARG A 2 11.16 -22.54 -55.68
C ARG A 2 11.80 -21.34 -54.99
N LYS A 3 10.99 -20.45 -54.39
CA LYS A 3 11.45 -19.38 -53.48
C LYS A 3 11.85 -20.03 -52.16
N PRO A 4 13.00 -19.69 -51.54
CA PRO A 4 13.39 -20.18 -50.24
C PRO A 4 12.49 -19.64 -49.13
N GLY A 5 12.26 -20.48 -48.11
CA GLY A 5 11.31 -20.23 -47.06
C GLY A 5 11.65 -19.06 -46.14
N HIS A 6 10.64 -18.38 -45.74
CA HIS A 6 10.69 -17.49 -44.57
C HIS A 6 10.80 -18.37 -43.32
N GLY A 7 11.90 -18.17 -42.55
CA GLY A 7 12.07 -18.83 -41.28
C GLY A 7 10.89 -18.55 -40.35
N SER A 8 10.52 -19.55 -39.57
CA SER A 8 9.55 -19.40 -38.48
C SER A 8 10.16 -18.44 -37.46
N PHE A 9 9.64 -17.23 -37.39
CA PHE A 9 9.89 -16.33 -36.27
C PHE A 9 9.09 -16.84 -35.08
N VAL A 10 9.77 -17.17 -33.99
CA VAL A 10 9.13 -17.34 -32.70
C VAL A 10 8.54 -15.98 -32.36
N ALA A 11 7.22 -15.87 -32.29
CA ALA A 11 6.57 -14.67 -31.82
C ALA A 11 7.11 -14.39 -30.40
N GLU A 12 7.72 -13.24 -30.21
CA GLU A 12 8.08 -12.74 -28.90
C GLU A 12 6.80 -12.67 -28.08
N GLN A 13 6.67 -13.55 -27.07
CA GLN A 13 5.52 -13.46 -26.14
C GLN A 13 5.63 -12.10 -25.46
N LYS A 14 4.72 -11.20 -25.81
CA LYS A 14 4.54 -9.96 -25.06
C LYS A 14 4.23 -10.34 -23.60
N PRO A 15 4.87 -9.71 -22.61
CA PRO A 15 4.61 -10.02 -21.22
C PRO A 15 3.11 -9.83 -20.92
N GLU A 16 2.49 -10.83 -20.33
CA GLU A 16 1.12 -10.72 -19.81
C GLU A 16 1.08 -9.57 -18.81
N ILE A 17 0.31 -8.53 -19.11
CA ILE A 17 0.10 -7.42 -18.17
C ILE A 17 -0.99 -7.88 -17.19
N ALA A 18 -0.56 -8.43 -16.06
CA ALA A 18 -1.46 -8.69 -14.95
C ALA A 18 -1.76 -7.37 -14.21
N GLN A 19 -2.99 -6.88 -14.32
CA GLN A 19 -3.45 -5.80 -13.46
C GLN A 19 -3.98 -6.41 -12.17
N LEU A 20 -3.27 -6.15 -11.06
CA LEU A 20 -3.70 -6.51 -9.72
C LEU A 20 -4.68 -5.45 -9.22
N GLU A 21 -5.97 -5.76 -9.24
CA GLU A 21 -6.98 -4.90 -8.61
C GLU A 21 -7.14 -5.27 -7.15
N LEU A 22 -6.44 -4.56 -6.27
CA LEU A 22 -6.83 -4.51 -4.88
C LEU A 22 -8.13 -3.69 -4.81
N TYR A 23 -9.24 -4.33 -4.44
CA TYR A 23 -10.51 -3.60 -4.25
C TYR A 23 -10.28 -2.48 -3.22
N ASN A 24 -10.19 -1.25 -3.72
CA ASN A 24 -9.81 -0.10 -2.91
C ASN A 24 -11.02 0.40 -2.10
N ARG A 25 -11.30 -0.34 -1.03
CA ARG A 25 -12.40 -0.05 -0.11
C ARG A 25 -12.30 1.34 0.50
N LEU A 26 -11.08 1.80 0.81
CA LEU A 26 -10.88 3.11 1.41
C LEU A 26 -11.22 4.23 0.43
N GLN A 27 -10.79 4.14 -0.81
CA GLN A 27 -11.10 5.13 -1.85
C GLN A 27 -12.61 5.21 -2.08
N ARG A 28 -13.30 4.05 -2.13
CA ARG A 28 -14.75 4.03 -2.23
C ARG A 28 -15.41 4.67 -1.02
N ALA A 29 -14.95 4.37 0.19
CA ALA A 29 -15.48 4.97 1.42
C ALA A 29 -15.30 6.49 1.44
N GLN A 30 -14.17 6.99 0.94
CA GLN A 30 -13.90 8.42 0.78
C GLN A 30 -14.87 9.06 -0.22
N THR A 31 -15.02 8.48 -1.41
CA THR A 31 -15.94 8.97 -2.45
C THR A 31 -17.38 9.00 -1.96
N MET A 32 -17.80 8.02 -1.17
CA MET A 32 -19.14 7.93 -0.60
C MET A 32 -19.32 8.76 0.68
N GLY A 33 -18.29 9.46 1.17
CA GLY A 33 -18.34 10.25 2.41
C GLY A 33 -18.50 9.41 3.68
N THR A 34 -18.21 8.11 3.63
CA THR A 34 -18.33 7.18 4.77
C THR A 34 -16.99 6.89 5.45
N TYR A 35 -15.90 7.46 4.94
CA TYR A 35 -14.55 7.33 5.47
C TYR A 35 -14.40 8.18 6.74
N SER A 36 -13.73 7.61 7.71
CA SER A 36 -13.10 8.29 8.83
C SER A 36 -11.87 7.52 9.29
N ASN A 37 -11.12 8.08 10.21
CA ASN A 37 -9.96 7.40 10.76
C ASN A 37 -9.76 7.73 12.24
N ARG A 38 -8.90 6.93 12.89
CA ARG A 38 -8.47 7.14 14.25
C ARG A 38 -6.95 6.98 14.32
N ILE A 39 -6.27 8.08 14.61
CA ILE A 39 -4.83 8.08 14.83
C ILE A 39 -4.53 7.42 16.16
N ILE A 40 -3.65 6.40 16.15
CA ILE A 40 -3.13 5.76 17.36
C ILE A 40 -1.87 6.50 17.82
N SER A 41 -0.97 6.80 16.89
CA SER A 41 0.26 7.56 17.17
C SER A 41 0.71 8.33 15.93
N LEU A 42 1.28 9.52 16.15
CA LEU A 42 1.93 10.32 15.10
C LEU A 42 3.12 11.02 15.75
N GLN A 43 4.33 10.63 15.37
CA GLN A 43 5.56 11.06 16.03
C GLN A 43 6.78 11.00 15.12
N SER A 44 7.84 11.69 15.49
CA SER A 44 9.18 11.46 14.95
C SER A 44 9.89 10.43 15.82
N ILE A 45 10.49 9.43 15.20
CA ILE A 45 11.25 8.39 15.90
C ILE A 45 12.67 8.32 15.35
N VAL A 46 13.61 7.83 16.17
CA VAL A 46 14.96 7.50 15.69
C VAL A 46 14.85 6.34 14.69
N ILE A 47 15.51 6.50 13.55
CA ILE A 47 15.47 5.50 12.50
C ILE A 47 16.29 4.27 12.90
N SER A 48 15.70 3.08 12.81
CA SER A 48 16.43 1.81 13.01
C SER A 48 17.24 1.44 11.76
N ASP A 49 18.28 0.60 11.92
CA ASP A 49 19.07 0.11 10.78
C ASP A 49 18.24 -0.63 9.75
N LYS A 50 17.23 -1.38 10.19
CA LYS A 50 16.26 -2.04 9.29
C LYS A 50 15.52 -1.00 8.46
N MET A 51 15.00 0.05 9.08
CA MET A 51 14.22 1.08 8.40
C MET A 51 15.11 1.95 7.52
N ARG A 52 16.35 2.20 7.92
CA ARG A 52 17.36 2.89 7.12
C ARG A 52 17.60 2.19 5.78
N ARG A 53 17.75 0.85 5.80
CA ARG A 53 17.88 0.05 4.57
C ARG A 53 16.60 0.07 3.71
N ILE A 54 15.42 -0.02 4.33
CA ILE A 54 14.14 0.00 3.61
C ILE A 54 13.91 1.33 2.90
N LEU A 55 14.25 2.44 3.56
CA LEU A 55 14.04 3.78 3.05
C LEU A 55 15.21 4.32 2.22
N HIS A 56 16.28 3.54 2.05
CA HIS A 56 17.52 3.97 1.38
C HIS A 56 18.00 5.34 1.91
N SER A 57 18.01 5.51 3.23
CA SER A 57 18.28 6.79 3.90
C SER A 57 19.43 6.66 4.88
N ASP A 58 20.66 6.63 4.35
CA ASP A 58 21.87 6.37 5.15
C ASP A 58 22.20 7.51 6.13
N SER A 59 21.84 8.74 5.80
CA SER A 59 22.15 9.93 6.60
C SER A 59 21.00 10.40 7.51
N ALA A 60 19.80 9.81 7.41
CA ALA A 60 18.67 10.24 8.24
C ALA A 60 18.86 9.77 9.69
N GLU A 61 18.67 10.68 10.64
CA GLU A 61 18.67 10.37 12.07
C GLU A 61 17.27 9.98 12.57
N THR A 62 16.25 10.58 11.97
CA THR A 62 14.84 10.38 12.36
C THR A 62 13.96 10.13 11.16
N ILE A 63 12.77 9.57 11.45
CA ILE A 63 11.71 9.29 10.49
C ILE A 63 10.37 9.64 11.12
N HIS A 64 9.41 10.09 10.32
CA HIS A 64 8.04 10.25 10.80
C HIS A 64 7.31 8.90 10.79
N GLN A 65 6.69 8.55 11.91
CA GLN A 65 5.88 7.35 12.05
C GLN A 65 4.44 7.71 12.39
N LEU A 66 3.52 7.16 11.64
CA LEU A 66 2.09 7.25 11.87
C LEU A 66 1.53 5.84 12.02
N THR A 67 0.76 5.61 13.08
CA THR A 67 -0.09 4.42 13.23
C THR A 67 -1.54 4.86 13.26
N ILE A 68 -2.35 4.29 12.36
CA ILE A 68 -3.72 4.75 12.11
C ILE A 68 -4.64 3.57 11.86
N VAL A 69 -5.89 3.69 12.28
CA VAL A 69 -6.97 2.79 11.89
C VAL A 69 -7.91 3.52 10.96
N HIS A 70 -8.11 2.98 9.78
CA HIS A 70 -9.07 3.46 8.81
C HIS A 70 -10.44 2.83 9.09
N LEU A 71 -11.47 3.64 8.98
CA LEU A 71 -12.84 3.28 9.31
C LEU A 71 -13.75 3.54 8.11
N GLU A 72 -14.68 2.64 7.87
CA GLU A 72 -15.82 2.84 6.98
C GLU A 72 -17.11 2.74 7.83
N LYS A 73 -17.97 3.76 7.79
CA LYS A 73 -19.19 3.83 8.61
C LYS A 73 -18.90 3.52 10.09
N GLN A 74 -17.82 4.11 10.64
CA GLN A 74 -17.33 3.93 12.00
C GLN A 74 -16.85 2.51 12.36
N ARG A 75 -16.71 1.59 11.39
CA ARG A 75 -16.17 0.26 11.61
C ARG A 75 -14.75 0.16 11.11
N PRO A 76 -13.81 -0.41 11.88
CA PRO A 76 -12.43 -0.62 11.44
C PRO A 76 -12.38 -1.54 10.21
N VAL A 77 -11.64 -1.08 9.19
CA VAL A 77 -11.46 -1.82 7.95
C VAL A 77 -9.99 -2.06 7.62
N GLN A 78 -9.09 -1.24 8.16
CA GLN A 78 -7.66 -1.37 7.95
C GLN A 78 -6.89 -0.76 9.13
N TRP A 79 -5.87 -1.44 9.58
CA TRP A 79 -4.82 -0.90 10.44
C TRP A 79 -3.58 -0.63 9.58
N GLN A 80 -2.95 0.53 9.74
CA GLN A 80 -1.77 0.90 8.96
C GLN A 80 -0.69 1.47 9.87
N GLN A 81 0.56 1.05 9.65
CA GLN A 81 1.75 1.72 10.16
C GLN A 81 2.54 2.26 8.97
N LEU A 82 2.71 3.57 8.95
CA LEU A 82 3.32 4.32 7.87
C LEU A 82 4.58 5.00 8.38
N HIS A 83 5.69 4.84 7.66
CA HIS A 83 6.96 5.50 7.89
C HIS A 83 7.24 6.43 6.71
N VAL A 84 7.54 7.69 6.99
CA VAL A 84 7.67 8.73 5.97
C VAL A 84 8.99 9.47 6.13
N ASN A 85 9.67 9.67 5.00
CA ASN A 85 10.89 10.46 4.94
C ASN A 85 10.57 11.93 5.24
N PRO A 86 11.12 12.51 6.34
CA PRO A 86 10.82 13.88 6.73
C PRO A 86 11.31 14.92 5.74
N LEU A 87 12.30 14.60 4.90
CA LEU A 87 12.79 15.52 3.86
C LEU A 87 11.78 15.74 2.75
N LEU A 88 10.95 14.71 2.44
CA LEU A 88 9.96 14.77 1.37
C LEU A 88 8.57 15.20 1.87
N ALA A 89 8.27 15.01 3.16
CA ALA A 89 7.01 15.44 3.77
C ALA A 89 7.21 16.03 5.16
N PRO A 90 7.93 17.19 5.28
CA PRO A 90 8.32 17.75 6.57
C PRO A 90 7.15 18.21 7.44
N ALA A 91 6.02 18.52 6.85
CA ALA A 91 4.85 18.98 7.57
C ALA A 91 3.89 17.86 8.00
N LEU A 92 4.24 16.59 7.83
CA LEU A 92 3.38 15.44 8.15
C LEU A 92 2.92 15.48 9.61
N LEU A 93 3.81 15.77 10.55
CA LEU A 93 3.50 15.81 11.98
C LEU A 93 2.52 16.92 12.38
N LYS A 94 2.33 17.93 11.52
CA LYS A 94 1.42 19.07 11.74
C LYS A 94 0.03 18.81 11.15
N GLN A 95 -0.15 17.69 10.46
CA GLN A 95 -1.42 17.40 9.77
C GLN A 95 -2.46 16.86 10.73
N LYS A 96 -3.71 17.24 10.46
CA LYS A 96 -4.90 16.68 11.11
C LYS A 96 -5.62 15.79 10.11
N PHE A 97 -5.42 14.48 10.23
CA PHE A 97 -5.97 13.50 9.29
C PHE A 97 -7.46 13.17 9.55
N ASN A 98 -8.27 14.16 9.92
CA ASN A 98 -9.67 13.93 10.30
C ASN A 98 -10.55 13.49 9.13
N LYS A 99 -10.31 14.05 7.94
CA LYS A 99 -11.11 13.80 6.72
C LYS A 99 -10.27 13.34 5.53
N VAL A 100 -8.98 13.57 5.58
CA VAL A 100 -8.01 13.26 4.54
C VAL A 100 -7.19 12.07 5.00
N SER A 101 -6.99 11.08 4.14
CA SER A 101 -6.09 9.98 4.48
C SER A 101 -4.62 10.44 4.41
N PRO A 102 -3.72 9.76 5.13
CA PRO A 102 -2.29 10.02 5.00
C PRO A 102 -1.79 9.82 3.56
N ASP A 103 -2.36 8.86 2.84
CA ASP A 103 -2.01 8.56 1.45
C ASP A 103 -2.40 9.72 0.51
N ASP A 104 -3.60 10.31 0.68
CA ASP A 104 -4.02 11.49 -0.08
C ASP A 104 -3.12 12.69 0.20
N TYR A 105 -2.78 12.91 1.49
CA TYR A 105 -1.86 13.97 1.86
C TYR A 105 -0.50 13.80 1.19
N LEU A 106 0.08 12.60 1.25
CA LEU A 106 1.36 12.31 0.59
C LEU A 106 1.28 12.48 -0.93
N HIS A 107 0.16 12.08 -1.53
CA HIS A 107 -0.07 12.28 -2.97
C HIS A 107 -0.05 13.77 -3.35
N TRP A 108 -0.57 14.64 -2.52
CA TRP A 108 -0.59 16.09 -2.80
C TRP A 108 0.76 16.77 -2.59
N VAL A 109 1.52 16.38 -1.55
CA VAL A 109 2.77 17.08 -1.19
C VAL A 109 3.99 16.49 -1.90
N ALA A 110 3.96 15.20 -2.21
CA ALA A 110 5.05 14.46 -2.84
C ALA A 110 4.48 13.33 -3.71
N PRO A 111 3.95 13.63 -4.91
CA PRO A 111 3.39 12.61 -5.79
C PRO A 111 4.42 11.53 -6.11
N ALA A 112 4.06 10.27 -5.83
CA ALA A 112 4.95 9.15 -6.08
C ALA A 112 5.15 8.94 -7.60
N THR A 113 6.38 8.73 -8.02
CA THR A 113 6.74 8.38 -9.40
C THR A 113 6.72 6.87 -9.63
N SER A 114 6.84 6.08 -8.56
CA SER A 114 6.62 4.63 -8.59
C SER A 114 6.14 4.11 -7.25
N VAL A 115 5.42 2.99 -7.29
CA VAL A 115 4.86 2.31 -6.11
C VAL A 115 5.10 0.82 -6.26
N GLU A 116 5.61 0.20 -5.20
CA GLU A 116 5.74 -1.25 -5.08
C GLU A 116 4.73 -1.77 -4.06
N HIS A 117 4.01 -2.81 -4.42
CA HIS A 117 3.10 -3.52 -3.53
C HIS A 117 3.52 -4.97 -3.35
N GLN A 118 3.49 -5.44 -2.12
CA GLN A 118 3.61 -6.85 -1.79
C GLN A 118 2.43 -7.23 -0.89
N LEU A 119 1.72 -8.30 -1.26
CA LEU A 119 0.61 -8.82 -0.50
C LEU A 119 0.94 -10.21 0.03
N VAL A 120 0.79 -10.40 1.34
CA VAL A 120 1.02 -11.68 2.02
C VAL A 120 -0.09 -11.98 3.01
N ALA A 121 -0.30 -13.27 3.31
CA ALA A 121 -1.16 -13.66 4.42
C ALA A 121 -0.44 -13.40 5.75
N ALA A 122 -1.16 -12.89 6.75
CA ALA A 122 -0.63 -12.58 8.06
C ALA A 122 -1.68 -12.79 9.15
N SER A 123 -1.22 -12.94 10.39
CA SER A 123 -2.08 -12.91 11.57
C SER A 123 -1.92 -11.59 12.32
N ALA A 124 -3.02 -11.03 12.77
CA ALA A 124 -3.01 -9.83 13.60
C ALA A 124 -2.50 -10.16 15.03
N ASN A 125 -1.61 -9.32 15.54
CA ASN A 125 -1.19 -9.41 16.95
C ASN A 125 -2.29 -8.89 17.90
N ALA A 126 -2.10 -9.05 19.21
CA ALA A 126 -3.10 -8.68 20.23
C ALA A 126 -3.54 -7.22 20.14
N THR A 127 -2.62 -6.28 19.90
CA THR A 127 -2.94 -4.87 19.74
C THR A 127 -3.74 -4.62 18.44
N GLN A 128 -3.30 -5.16 17.33
CA GLN A 128 -3.97 -5.03 16.03
C GLN A 128 -5.36 -5.64 16.03
N ARG A 129 -5.53 -6.79 16.69
CA ARG A 129 -6.85 -7.43 16.90
C ARG A 129 -7.82 -6.50 17.61
N ARG A 130 -7.37 -5.91 18.71
CA ARG A 130 -8.18 -4.96 19.49
C ARG A 130 -8.55 -3.74 18.63
N GLU A 131 -7.60 -3.18 17.91
CA GLU A 131 -7.80 -1.99 17.10
C GLU A 131 -8.72 -2.24 15.88
N LEU A 132 -8.68 -3.46 15.33
CA LEU A 132 -9.52 -3.90 14.21
C LEU A 132 -10.84 -4.57 14.64
N TRP A 133 -11.09 -4.66 15.96
CA TRP A 133 -12.30 -5.30 16.55
C TRP A 133 -12.47 -6.76 16.12
N LEU A 134 -11.37 -7.51 16.01
CA LEU A 134 -11.39 -8.93 15.68
C LEU A 134 -11.70 -9.73 16.93
N ALA A 135 -12.93 -10.23 17.05
CA ALA A 135 -13.48 -10.78 18.29
C ALA A 135 -13.01 -12.22 18.61
N GLU A 136 -12.69 -13.02 17.58
CA GLU A 136 -12.41 -14.45 17.73
C GLU A 136 -11.06 -14.85 17.11
N PRO A 137 -10.37 -15.87 17.64
CA PRO A 137 -9.09 -16.35 17.09
C PRO A 137 -9.15 -16.71 15.60
N GLN A 138 -10.27 -17.23 15.11
CA GLN A 138 -10.46 -17.59 13.71
C GLN A 138 -10.58 -16.35 12.79
N SER A 139 -10.83 -15.17 13.35
CA SER A 139 -10.89 -13.91 12.58
C SER A 139 -9.55 -13.19 12.50
N ASP A 140 -8.48 -13.75 13.03
CA ASP A 140 -7.14 -13.14 13.05
C ASP A 140 -6.46 -13.11 11.68
N VAL A 141 -6.99 -13.86 10.72
CA VAL A 141 -6.43 -13.90 9.36
C VAL A 141 -6.63 -12.56 8.67
N CYS A 142 -5.51 -11.98 8.28
CA CYS A 142 -5.45 -10.72 7.56
C CYS A 142 -4.67 -10.91 6.26
N MET A 143 -4.93 -10.06 5.29
CA MET A 143 -3.99 -9.76 4.24
C MET A 143 -3.09 -8.63 4.72
N GLN A 144 -1.78 -8.79 4.63
CA GLN A 144 -0.82 -7.74 4.90
C GLN A 144 -0.37 -7.15 3.57
N LEU A 145 -0.70 -5.89 3.36
CA LEU A 145 -0.19 -5.11 2.25
C LEU A 145 1.03 -4.34 2.72
N VAL A 146 2.17 -4.62 2.12
CA VAL A 146 3.40 -3.84 2.26
C VAL A 146 3.52 -2.95 1.05
N GLU A 147 3.69 -1.65 1.29
CA GLU A 147 3.80 -0.67 0.22
C GLU A 147 5.05 0.17 0.39
N ARG A 148 5.75 0.43 -0.71
CA ARG A 148 6.86 1.38 -0.78
C ARG A 148 6.61 2.34 -1.93
N ARG A 149 6.76 3.64 -1.65
CA ARG A 149 6.57 4.71 -2.63
C ARG A 149 7.85 5.48 -2.83
N TRP A 150 8.13 5.84 -4.08
CA TRP A 150 9.28 6.64 -4.45
C TRP A 150 8.86 7.96 -5.10
N VAL A 151 9.65 8.99 -4.81
CA VAL A 151 9.68 10.23 -5.59
C VAL A 151 11.04 10.25 -6.28
N ASN A 152 11.04 10.01 -7.59
CA ASN A 152 12.25 9.77 -8.36
C ASN A 152 13.06 8.59 -7.78
N GLN A 153 14.29 8.85 -7.28
CA GLN A 153 15.18 7.83 -6.71
C GLN A 153 15.11 7.75 -5.17
N GLN A 154 14.29 8.59 -4.54
CA GLN A 154 14.19 8.65 -3.08
C GLN A 154 12.93 7.94 -2.60
N VAL A 155 13.07 7.13 -1.57
CA VAL A 155 11.92 6.51 -0.92
C VAL A 155 11.18 7.56 -0.11
N LEU A 156 9.94 7.85 -0.51
CA LEU A 156 9.02 8.74 0.19
C LEU A 156 8.49 8.09 1.46
N SER A 157 7.99 6.85 1.30
CA SER A 157 7.33 6.17 2.41
C SER A 157 7.40 4.64 2.29
N PHE A 158 7.28 4.01 3.43
CA PHE A 158 7.10 2.58 3.59
C PHE A 158 5.94 2.33 4.54
N SER A 159 4.98 1.52 4.16
CA SER A 159 3.85 1.18 5.01
C SER A 159 3.58 -0.31 5.09
N VAL A 160 3.04 -0.71 6.22
CA VAL A 160 2.48 -2.04 6.46
C VAL A 160 1.03 -1.85 6.86
N SER A 161 0.13 -2.42 6.09
CA SER A 161 -1.31 -2.37 6.34
C SER A 161 -1.84 -3.78 6.60
N LEU A 162 -2.70 -3.94 7.60
CA LEU A 162 -3.44 -5.15 7.87
C LEU A 162 -4.90 -4.97 7.48
N LEU A 163 -5.37 -5.86 6.64
CA LEU A 163 -6.69 -5.89 6.03
C LEU A 163 -7.39 -7.16 6.50
N PRO A 164 -8.43 -7.11 7.36
CA PRO A 164 -9.14 -8.32 7.79
C PRO A 164 -9.62 -9.12 6.57
N ALA A 165 -9.18 -10.39 6.42
CA ALA A 165 -9.37 -11.15 5.20
C ALA A 165 -10.85 -11.34 4.81
N HIS A 166 -11.76 -11.41 5.80
CA HIS A 166 -13.21 -11.52 5.55
C HIS A 166 -13.85 -10.26 4.93
N GLN A 167 -13.13 -9.13 4.92
CA GLN A 167 -13.61 -7.83 4.44
C GLN A 167 -13.02 -7.44 3.08
N TYR A 168 -12.02 -8.18 2.58
CA TYR A 168 -11.29 -7.83 1.37
C TYR A 168 -11.27 -8.96 0.36
N ARG A 169 -11.17 -8.61 -0.90
CA ARG A 169 -10.98 -9.54 -2.01
C ARG A 169 -9.85 -9.02 -2.88
N LEU A 170 -9.05 -9.94 -3.36
CA LEU A 170 -8.03 -9.69 -4.35
C LEU A 170 -8.53 -10.24 -5.69
N GLY A 171 -8.59 -9.39 -6.71
CA GLY A 171 -8.91 -9.76 -8.07
C GLY A 171 -7.73 -9.50 -8.98
N VAL A 172 -7.57 -10.36 -9.99
CA VAL A 172 -6.61 -10.15 -11.08
C VAL A 172 -7.41 -10.17 -12.38
N HIS A 173 -7.26 -9.13 -13.19
CA HIS A 173 -7.79 -9.09 -14.54
C HIS A 173 -6.64 -9.35 -15.52
N LEU A 174 -6.67 -10.47 -16.20
CA LEU A 174 -5.69 -10.84 -17.23
C LEU A 174 -6.28 -10.47 -18.60
N LEU A 175 -5.62 -9.56 -19.30
CA LEU A 175 -5.92 -9.27 -20.70
C LEU A 175 -5.11 -10.23 -21.56
N GLN A 176 -5.79 -11.14 -22.24
CA GLN A 176 -5.18 -11.98 -23.30
C GLN A 176 -5.53 -11.33 -24.64
N GLU A 177 -4.51 -10.87 -25.37
CA GLU A 177 -4.67 -10.56 -26.78
C GLU A 177 -4.65 -11.88 -27.56
N PHE A 178 -5.81 -12.30 -28.08
CA PHE A 178 -5.86 -13.35 -29.06
C PHE A 178 -5.52 -12.73 -30.41
N ASP A 179 -4.41 -13.09 -30.99
CA ASP A 179 -4.16 -12.83 -32.40
C ASP A 179 -5.25 -13.59 -33.18
N ALA A 180 -6.12 -12.85 -33.84
CA ALA A 180 -7.09 -13.46 -34.76
C ALA A 180 -6.33 -14.14 -35.92
N PRO A 181 -6.76 -15.34 -36.38
CA PRO A 181 -6.09 -16.08 -37.42
C PRO A 181 -6.07 -15.36 -38.77
#